data_ffa2a488e601a1b2fe4f793b5ab8ec14
#
_entry.id   ffa2a488e601a1b2fe4f793b5ab8ec14
#
_cell.length_a   1.000
_cell.length_b   1.000
_cell.length_c   1.000
_cell.angle_alpha   90.00
_cell.angle_beta   90.00
_cell.angle_gamma   90.00
#
_symmetry.space_group_name_H-M   'P 1'
#
loop_
_entity.id
_entity.type
_entity.pdbx_description
1 polymer ?
#
loop_
_entity_poly.entity_id
_entity_poly.type
_entity_poly.pdbx_seq_one_letter_code
_entity_poly.pdbx_strand_id
1 'polypeptide(L)'
;MTAVLSGAVQRGFDTAEFARRCAAAQGVMARQNLGAVLLTSEVEIRYFTGFMTQFWQSPTRPWFVVLPATGAPVAVIPTIGVPLMRACYVSDVRSWASPAASDDGTSLLLDTLRAYLGHKGRLGVLMGRETALRMPLGDIFALTAALSDVEMIDVTEDVQQIRMIKSSAEIDKLRHICTVVSDVFDTVPDWVAAEMPLSEVFRQFKIKALHTGVDDVSYLVGSAGQGGYRDIIAPPTDRPLRHCDIFMLDTGCVWDGYFSDFDRNFAVSSASDAAQGAHHRLYDATEAALSITRPGIKAKDLYAAMDAVLRPGAAGPGGGGDVGGDDVGRYGHGLGMQLTEPPSHTHWDETVIQAGMALTLEPSIIYGDGYLMVAEENILVTDTGVELLSRRCGRDLQII
;
A
#
# COMPACT_ATOMS: atom_id res chain seq x y z
N MET A 1 -24.35 -19.81 1.68
CA MET A 1 -23.72 -20.58 2.78
C MET A 1 -22.52 -19.76 3.25
N THR A 2 -22.67 -19.04 4.32
CA THR A 2 -21.64 -18.21 4.95
C THR A 2 -20.55 -19.14 5.48
N ALA A 3 -19.35 -19.08 4.89
CA ALA A 3 -18.18 -19.72 5.47
C ALA A 3 -17.92 -19.03 6.82
N VAL A 4 -18.18 -19.72 7.89
CA VAL A 4 -17.79 -19.30 9.25
C VAL A 4 -16.26 -19.26 9.25
N LEU A 5 -15.67 -18.07 9.28
CA LEU A 5 -14.25 -17.88 9.60
C LEU A 5 -14.06 -18.44 11.02
N SER A 6 -13.50 -19.64 11.11
CA SER A 6 -13.20 -20.30 12.37
C SER A 6 -11.95 -19.66 12.98
N GLY A 7 -12.15 -18.69 13.87
CA GLY A 7 -11.11 -18.02 14.64
C GLY A 7 -11.00 -16.54 14.24
N ALA A 8 -11.10 -15.63 15.21
CA ALA A 8 -10.84 -14.20 14.97
C ALA A 8 -9.38 -14.03 14.55
N VAL A 9 -9.14 -13.25 13.47
CA VAL A 9 -7.77 -12.91 13.02
C VAL A 9 -7.06 -12.18 14.16
N GLN A 10 -5.84 -12.62 14.49
CA GLN A 10 -5.09 -12.07 15.60
C GLN A 10 -4.50 -10.72 15.25
N ARG A 11 -4.63 -9.74 16.15
CA ARG A 11 -3.93 -8.45 16.05
C ARG A 11 -2.47 -8.60 16.50
N GLY A 12 -1.60 -7.78 15.91
CA GLY A 12 -0.16 -7.86 16.12
C GLY A 12 0.44 -9.14 15.53
N PHE A 13 1.66 -9.43 15.94
CA PHE A 13 2.39 -10.64 15.57
C PHE A 13 3.10 -11.19 16.80
N ASP A 14 3.42 -12.46 16.78
CA ASP A 14 4.27 -13.06 17.80
C ASP A 14 5.75 -12.64 17.62
N THR A 15 6.55 -12.90 18.64
CA THR A 15 7.99 -12.58 18.65
C THR A 15 8.74 -13.32 17.55
N ALA A 16 8.30 -14.52 17.16
CA ALA A 16 8.95 -15.32 16.14
C ALA A 16 8.82 -14.67 14.75
N GLU A 17 7.68 -14.03 14.45
CA GLU A 17 7.51 -13.31 13.19
C GLU A 17 8.48 -12.13 13.06
N PHE A 18 8.62 -11.30 14.11
CA PHE A 18 9.60 -10.21 14.11
C PHE A 18 11.03 -10.70 14.02
N ALA A 19 11.37 -11.79 14.72
CA ALA A 19 12.68 -12.42 14.63
C ALA A 19 12.97 -12.92 13.20
N ARG A 20 11.99 -13.52 12.51
CA ARG A 20 12.10 -13.95 11.11
C ARG A 20 12.38 -12.77 10.18
N ARG A 21 11.62 -11.66 10.32
CA ARG A 21 11.79 -10.45 9.53
C ARG A 21 13.19 -9.85 9.71
N CYS A 22 13.63 -9.72 10.97
CA CYS A 22 14.96 -9.23 11.29
C CYS A 22 16.06 -10.17 10.72
N ALA A 23 15.90 -11.48 10.85
CA ALA A 23 16.85 -12.46 10.30
C ALA A 23 16.96 -12.36 8.76
N ALA A 24 15.85 -12.12 8.05
CA ALA A 24 15.87 -11.90 6.62
C ALA A 24 16.71 -10.67 6.23
N ALA A 25 16.48 -9.54 6.92
CA ALA A 25 17.28 -8.32 6.71
C ALA A 25 18.75 -8.51 7.10
N GLN A 26 19.01 -9.19 8.21
CA GLN A 26 20.38 -9.53 8.65
C GLN A 26 21.11 -10.45 7.67
N GLY A 27 20.39 -11.32 6.96
CA GLY A 27 20.93 -12.08 5.84
C GLY A 27 21.40 -11.20 4.68
N VAL A 28 20.64 -10.13 4.36
CA VAL A 28 21.08 -9.12 3.40
C VAL A 28 22.31 -8.37 3.92
N MET A 29 22.25 -7.93 5.17
CA MET A 29 23.37 -7.21 5.82
C MET A 29 24.67 -8.03 5.78
N ALA A 30 24.60 -9.32 6.04
CA ALA A 30 25.77 -10.20 5.98
C ALA A 30 26.38 -10.27 4.56
N ARG A 31 25.54 -10.37 3.52
CA ARG A 31 26.01 -10.39 2.11
C ARG A 31 26.66 -9.06 1.70
N GLN A 32 26.18 -7.94 2.22
CA GLN A 32 26.65 -6.61 1.90
C GLN A 32 27.65 -6.04 2.91
N ASN A 33 28.02 -6.82 3.94
CA ASN A 33 28.92 -6.42 5.03
C ASN A 33 28.46 -5.13 5.75
N LEU A 34 27.15 -5.04 6.05
CA LEU A 34 26.56 -3.91 6.78
C LEU A 34 26.64 -4.13 8.29
N GLY A 35 27.05 -3.11 9.05
CA GLY A 35 27.06 -3.14 10.52
C GLY A 35 25.67 -2.84 11.11
N ALA A 36 24.89 -2.02 10.42
CA ALA A 36 23.54 -1.65 10.81
C ALA A 36 22.70 -1.23 9.61
N VAL A 37 21.37 -1.23 9.77
CA VAL A 37 20.41 -0.55 8.90
C VAL A 37 19.66 0.50 9.72
N LEU A 38 19.56 1.72 9.21
CA LEU A 38 18.78 2.81 9.79
C LEU A 38 17.38 2.82 9.21
N LEU A 39 16.38 2.73 10.07
CA LEU A 39 14.96 2.78 9.75
C LEU A 39 14.37 4.06 10.37
N THR A 40 13.63 4.83 9.56
CA THR A 40 13.07 6.13 9.98
C THR A 40 11.61 6.31 9.65
N SER A 41 11.07 5.50 8.74
CA SER A 41 9.66 5.58 8.34
C SER A 41 8.76 4.71 9.21
N GLU A 42 7.49 5.04 9.23
CA GLU A 42 6.47 4.31 9.98
C GLU A 42 6.44 2.84 9.59
N VAL A 43 6.46 2.56 8.31
CA VAL A 43 6.25 1.23 7.75
C VAL A 43 7.37 0.28 8.16
N GLU A 44 8.63 0.66 7.94
CA GLU A 44 9.77 -0.18 8.30
C GLU A 44 9.89 -0.35 9.81
N ILE A 45 9.68 0.71 10.59
CA ILE A 45 9.72 0.61 12.05
C ILE A 45 8.63 -0.33 12.54
N ARG A 46 7.40 -0.22 12.04
CA ARG A 46 6.31 -1.14 12.36
C ARG A 46 6.64 -2.57 11.94
N TYR A 47 7.15 -2.76 10.72
CA TYR A 47 7.46 -4.08 10.16
C TYR A 47 8.47 -4.85 11.01
N PHE A 48 9.53 -4.19 11.47
CA PHE A 48 10.61 -4.84 12.23
C PHE A 48 10.39 -4.86 13.73
N THR A 49 9.51 -4.02 14.30
CA THR A 49 9.34 -3.91 15.75
C THR A 49 7.93 -4.12 16.25
N GLY A 50 6.93 -3.95 15.41
CA GLY A 50 5.51 -3.91 15.81
C GLY A 50 5.08 -2.58 16.41
N PHE A 51 5.92 -1.54 16.42
CA PHE A 51 5.57 -0.24 16.96
C PHE A 51 4.51 0.43 16.10
N MET A 52 3.32 0.63 16.67
CA MET A 52 2.17 1.21 15.99
C MET A 52 1.59 2.37 16.79
N THR A 53 1.49 3.54 16.16
CA THR A 53 0.95 4.75 16.77
C THR A 53 0.46 5.70 15.69
N GLN A 54 -0.61 6.46 15.96
CA GLN A 54 -1.02 7.57 15.09
C GLN A 54 -0.16 8.83 15.25
N PHE A 55 0.80 8.81 16.17
CA PHE A 55 1.69 9.94 16.40
C PHE A 55 2.62 10.25 15.22
N TRP A 56 2.69 9.35 14.25
CA TRP A 56 3.35 9.57 12.96
C TRP A 56 2.80 10.78 12.18
N GLN A 57 1.56 11.17 12.42
CA GLN A 57 0.97 12.36 11.83
C GLN A 57 1.58 13.68 12.38
N SER A 58 2.25 13.64 13.54
CA SER A 58 2.96 14.78 14.08
C SER A 58 4.33 14.95 13.41
N PRO A 59 4.62 16.08 12.75
CA PRO A 59 5.89 16.26 12.02
C PRO A 59 7.09 16.52 12.96
N THR A 60 6.85 16.76 14.25
CA THR A 60 7.82 17.37 15.19
C THR A 60 8.66 16.36 15.98
N ARG A 61 8.51 15.07 15.81
CA ARG A 61 9.22 14.08 16.59
C ARG A 61 9.71 12.96 15.71
N PRO A 62 10.99 12.94 15.35
CA PRO A 62 11.57 11.83 14.58
C PRO A 62 11.60 10.58 15.46
N TRP A 63 11.44 9.43 14.82
CA TRP A 63 11.53 8.10 15.40
C TRP A 63 12.58 7.35 14.63
N PHE A 64 13.53 6.77 15.32
CA PHE A 64 14.61 6.03 14.71
C PHE A 64 14.66 4.61 15.25
N VAL A 65 14.92 3.66 14.38
CA VAL A 65 15.27 2.30 14.77
C VAL A 65 16.55 1.89 14.04
N VAL A 66 17.50 1.39 14.80
CA VAL A 66 18.75 0.83 14.29
C VAL A 66 18.61 -0.69 14.36
N LEU A 67 18.59 -1.34 13.21
CA LEU A 67 18.65 -2.80 13.09
C LEU A 67 20.13 -3.20 13.00
N PRO A 68 20.70 -3.84 14.03
CA PRO A 68 22.10 -4.27 14.00
C PRO A 68 22.27 -5.53 13.16
N ALA A 69 23.51 -5.83 12.76
CA ALA A 69 23.84 -7.05 12.00
C ALA A 69 23.49 -8.35 12.74
N THR A 70 23.33 -8.29 14.07
CA THR A 70 22.89 -9.41 14.92
C THR A 70 22.03 -8.91 16.08
N GLY A 71 21.07 -9.73 16.51
CA GLY A 71 20.17 -9.39 17.62
C GLY A 71 18.93 -8.61 17.18
N ALA A 72 18.13 -8.16 18.14
CA ALA A 72 16.91 -7.41 17.91
C ALA A 72 17.19 -5.91 17.70
N PRO A 73 16.26 -5.16 17.08
CA PRO A 73 16.40 -3.72 16.84
C PRO A 73 16.63 -2.90 18.12
N VAL A 74 17.29 -1.76 17.97
CA VAL A 74 17.45 -0.75 19.00
C VAL A 74 16.65 0.49 18.60
N ALA A 75 15.74 0.92 19.46
CA ALA A 75 14.97 2.14 19.24
C ALA A 75 15.69 3.36 19.80
N VAL A 76 15.71 4.45 19.03
CA VAL A 76 16.22 5.78 19.43
C VAL A 76 15.09 6.76 19.22
N ILE A 77 14.36 7.11 20.28
CA ILE A 77 13.04 7.73 20.18
C ILE A 77 12.81 8.82 21.24
N PRO A 78 11.86 9.74 20.99
CA PRO A 78 11.39 10.67 22.02
C PRO A 78 10.87 9.93 23.26
N THR A 79 11.14 10.47 24.45
CA THR A 79 10.75 9.87 25.74
C THR A 79 9.25 9.53 25.82
N ILE A 80 8.40 10.29 25.16
CA ILE A 80 6.94 10.04 25.12
C ILE A 80 6.59 8.66 24.56
N GLY A 81 7.40 8.09 23.67
CA GLY A 81 7.16 6.79 23.05
C GLY A 81 7.73 5.60 23.81
N VAL A 82 8.53 5.82 24.84
CA VAL A 82 9.26 4.76 25.55
C VAL A 82 8.34 3.67 26.13
N PRO A 83 7.22 3.98 26.80
CA PRO A 83 6.35 2.92 27.33
C PRO A 83 5.80 1.99 26.24
N LEU A 84 5.37 2.56 25.11
CA LEU A 84 4.82 1.79 24.00
C LEU A 84 5.93 0.98 23.30
N MET A 85 7.07 1.59 23.01
CA MET A 85 8.18 0.92 22.33
C MET A 85 8.76 -0.25 23.14
N ARG A 86 8.78 -0.16 24.46
CA ARG A 86 9.24 -1.26 25.33
C ARG A 86 8.35 -2.50 25.28
N ALA A 87 7.11 -2.36 24.84
CA ALA A 87 6.22 -3.49 24.62
C ALA A 87 6.38 -4.12 23.21
N CYS A 88 7.24 -3.53 22.37
CA CYS A 88 7.51 -3.99 21.00
C CYS A 88 8.75 -4.90 20.94
N TYR A 89 9.03 -5.44 19.75
CA TYR A 89 10.20 -6.28 19.52
C TYR A 89 11.48 -5.43 19.37
N VAL A 90 12.08 -5.06 20.49
CA VAL A 90 13.34 -4.29 20.56
C VAL A 90 14.23 -4.82 21.68
N SER A 91 15.56 -4.71 21.50
CA SER A 91 16.54 -5.11 22.52
C SER A 91 16.85 -3.98 23.51
N ASP A 92 16.75 -2.71 23.06
CA ASP A 92 17.07 -1.53 23.83
C ASP A 92 16.24 -0.33 23.37
N VAL A 93 15.94 0.59 24.27
CA VAL A 93 15.23 1.84 23.99
C VAL A 93 16.00 3.01 24.57
N ARG A 94 16.62 3.79 23.70
CA ARG A 94 17.33 5.03 23.98
C ARG A 94 16.41 6.22 23.73
N SER A 95 16.43 7.21 24.61
CA SER A 95 15.46 8.30 24.46
C SER A 95 16.00 9.65 24.89
N TRP A 96 15.40 10.70 24.34
CA TRP A 96 15.64 12.09 24.71
C TRP A 96 14.33 12.83 24.96
N ALA A 97 14.41 13.95 25.66
CA ALA A 97 13.27 14.85 25.88
C ALA A 97 13.04 15.67 24.59
N SER A 98 11.98 15.37 23.85
CA SER A 98 11.59 16.08 22.61
C SER A 98 10.33 16.95 22.86
N PRO A 99 10.20 18.15 22.22
CA PRO A 99 11.15 18.73 21.30
C PRO A 99 12.38 19.34 22.01
N ALA A 100 13.54 19.27 21.36
CA ALA A 100 14.78 19.90 21.85
C ALA A 100 15.29 20.87 20.76
N ALA A 101 15.57 22.12 21.19
CA ALA A 101 15.83 23.21 20.24
C ALA A 101 17.13 23.06 19.44
N SER A 102 18.14 22.39 20.01
CA SER A 102 19.47 22.26 19.39
C SER A 102 19.80 20.86 18.89
N ASP A 103 19.14 19.85 19.42
CA ASP A 103 19.38 18.43 19.07
C ASP A 103 18.16 17.60 19.42
N ASP A 104 17.32 17.33 18.43
CA ASP A 104 16.12 16.51 18.61
C ASP A 104 16.42 15.02 18.34
N GLY A 105 17.46 14.49 19.02
CA GLY A 105 17.86 13.09 19.04
C GLY A 105 18.94 12.68 18.05
N THR A 106 19.47 13.62 17.26
CA THR A 106 20.47 13.34 16.23
C THR A 106 21.79 12.85 16.82
N SER A 107 22.27 13.49 17.91
CA SER A 107 23.50 13.04 18.60
C SER A 107 23.33 11.65 19.20
N LEU A 108 22.18 11.37 19.85
CA LEU A 108 21.90 10.04 20.41
C LEU A 108 21.82 8.96 19.33
N LEU A 109 21.26 9.29 18.15
CA LEU A 109 21.27 8.41 17.00
C LEU A 109 22.69 8.17 16.51
N LEU A 110 23.50 9.23 16.37
CA LEU A 110 24.90 9.13 15.96
C LEU A 110 25.69 8.20 16.88
N ASP A 111 25.59 8.39 18.20
CA ASP A 111 26.26 7.55 19.19
C ASP A 111 25.79 6.08 19.08
N THR A 112 24.51 5.88 18.84
CA THR A 112 23.95 4.55 18.65
C THR A 112 24.51 3.88 17.38
N LEU A 113 24.53 4.58 16.26
CA LEU A 113 25.08 4.07 15.01
C LEU A 113 26.59 3.77 15.15
N ARG A 114 27.37 4.66 15.78
CA ARG A 114 28.80 4.45 16.04
C ARG A 114 29.10 3.20 16.86
N ALA A 115 28.24 2.86 17.81
CA ALA A 115 28.39 1.64 18.61
C ALA A 115 28.31 0.36 17.77
N TYR A 116 27.58 0.35 16.66
CA TYR A 116 27.43 -0.79 15.76
C TYR A 116 28.35 -0.75 14.52
N LEU A 117 28.67 0.46 14.05
CA LEU A 117 29.45 0.63 12.83
C LEU A 117 30.96 0.73 13.10
N GLY A 118 31.35 1.26 14.28
CA GLY A 118 32.73 1.62 14.52
C GLY A 118 33.22 2.69 13.55
N HIS A 119 34.51 2.64 13.22
CA HIS A 119 35.13 3.48 12.19
C HIS A 119 35.14 2.73 10.85
N LYS A 120 34.87 3.43 9.74
CA LYS A 120 34.86 2.87 8.37
C LYS A 120 33.85 1.70 8.21
N GLY A 121 32.76 1.70 8.98
CA GLY A 121 31.68 0.74 8.82
C GLY A 121 30.79 1.04 7.62
N ARG A 122 29.83 0.16 7.40
CA ARG A 122 28.83 0.31 6.32
C ARG A 122 27.43 0.36 6.93
N LEU A 123 26.66 1.40 6.58
CA LEU A 123 25.30 1.66 7.04
C LEU A 123 24.32 1.47 5.90
N GLY A 124 23.37 0.55 6.07
CA GLY A 124 22.21 0.44 5.17
C GLY A 124 21.22 1.56 5.44
N VAL A 125 20.75 2.22 4.41
CA VAL A 125 19.71 3.28 4.45
C VAL A 125 18.78 3.09 3.26
N LEU A 126 17.49 3.35 3.45
CA LEU A 126 16.54 3.34 2.32
C LEU A 126 16.67 4.69 1.58
N MET A 127 17.20 4.67 0.37
CA MET A 127 17.48 5.86 -0.44
C MET A 127 16.68 5.87 -1.76
N GLY A 128 16.06 4.75 -2.09
CA GLY A 128 15.39 4.55 -3.37
C GLY A 128 13.97 5.10 -3.42
N ARG A 129 13.28 4.79 -4.52
CA ARG A 129 11.91 5.23 -4.77
C ARG A 129 10.92 4.51 -3.87
N GLU A 130 9.74 5.12 -3.69
CA GLU A 130 8.63 4.61 -2.87
C GLU A 130 9.02 4.40 -1.40
N THR A 131 10.01 5.17 -0.94
CA THR A 131 10.41 5.26 0.46
C THR A 131 10.42 6.71 0.93
N ALA A 132 10.40 6.91 2.24
CA ALA A 132 10.50 8.23 2.84
C ALA A 132 11.49 8.21 4.00
N LEU A 133 12.41 9.16 4.02
CA LEU A 133 13.27 9.42 5.16
C LEU A 133 12.58 10.45 6.06
N ARG A 134 12.00 9.99 7.18
CA ARG A 134 11.27 10.87 8.09
C ARG A 134 12.23 11.51 9.12
N MET A 135 13.02 12.43 8.65
CA MET A 135 14.00 13.19 9.41
C MET A 135 14.16 14.59 8.81
N PRO A 136 14.35 15.66 9.59
CA PRO A 136 14.67 16.98 9.05
C PRO A 136 15.91 16.93 8.15
N LEU A 137 15.87 17.59 7.00
CA LEU A 137 16.97 17.56 6.03
C LEU A 137 18.30 18.09 6.64
N GLY A 138 18.23 19.10 7.49
CA GLY A 138 19.41 19.62 8.20
C GLY A 138 20.07 18.57 9.08
N ASP A 139 19.26 17.75 9.77
CA ASP A 139 19.76 16.68 10.64
C ASP A 139 20.37 15.53 9.83
N ILE A 140 19.80 15.24 8.63
CA ILE A 140 20.38 14.28 7.68
C ILE A 140 21.78 14.74 7.25
N PHE A 141 21.94 16.02 6.88
CA PHE A 141 23.24 16.56 6.50
C PHE A 141 24.24 16.53 7.67
N ALA A 142 23.81 16.88 8.88
CA ALA A 142 24.64 16.83 10.07
C ALA A 142 25.08 15.40 10.37
N LEU A 143 24.15 14.45 10.36
CA LEU A 143 24.43 13.02 10.55
C LEU A 143 25.39 12.47 9.50
N THR A 144 25.17 12.78 8.23
CA THR A 144 26.02 12.35 7.12
C THR A 144 27.44 12.92 7.26
N ALA A 145 27.56 14.19 7.61
CA ALA A 145 28.85 14.82 7.83
C ALA A 145 29.61 14.19 9.02
N ALA A 146 28.90 13.90 10.11
CA ALA A 146 29.47 13.21 11.29
C ALA A 146 29.87 11.76 11.00
N LEU A 147 29.24 11.12 10.00
CA LEU A 147 29.54 9.76 9.54
C LEU A 147 30.35 9.74 8.23
N SER A 148 31.16 10.78 7.98
CA SER A 148 31.92 10.91 6.71
C SER A 148 32.94 9.79 6.44
N ASP A 149 33.29 9.00 7.45
CA ASP A 149 34.12 7.80 7.36
C ASP A 149 33.31 6.50 7.21
N VAL A 150 31.98 6.56 7.19
CA VAL A 150 31.05 5.44 7.03
C VAL A 150 30.49 5.43 5.60
N GLU A 151 30.50 4.28 4.97
CA GLU A 151 29.88 4.11 3.66
C GLU A 151 28.37 3.88 3.82
N MET A 152 27.55 4.74 3.21
CA MET A 152 26.10 4.55 3.16
C MET A 152 25.72 3.72 1.94
N ILE A 153 24.93 2.67 2.17
CA ILE A 153 24.50 1.70 1.15
C ILE A 153 22.99 1.76 1.02
N ASP A 154 22.50 1.87 -0.21
CA ASP A 154 21.07 1.76 -0.48
C ASP A 154 20.62 0.31 -0.30
N VAL A 155 19.68 0.08 0.61
CA VAL A 155 19.06 -1.21 0.88
C VAL A 155 17.56 -1.21 0.57
N THR A 156 17.10 -0.24 -0.21
CA THR A 156 15.67 -0.06 -0.52
C THR A 156 15.08 -1.31 -1.15
N GLU A 157 15.65 -1.79 -2.24
CA GLU A 157 15.14 -2.97 -2.95
C GLU A 157 15.16 -4.22 -2.07
N ASP A 158 16.22 -4.40 -1.27
CA ASP A 158 16.33 -5.55 -0.36
C ASP A 158 15.21 -5.56 0.69
N VAL A 159 14.95 -4.41 1.34
CA VAL A 159 13.90 -4.29 2.37
C VAL A 159 12.51 -4.44 1.74
N GLN A 160 12.29 -3.82 0.58
CA GLN A 160 11.04 -3.94 -0.17
C GLN A 160 10.80 -5.41 -0.57
N GLN A 161 11.83 -6.12 -1.03
CA GLN A 161 11.70 -7.53 -1.41
C GLN A 161 11.33 -8.42 -0.22
N ILE A 162 11.87 -8.15 0.98
CA ILE A 162 11.49 -8.87 2.21
C ILE A 162 9.99 -8.65 2.51
N ARG A 163 9.48 -7.43 2.34
CA ARG A 163 8.08 -7.07 2.59
C ARG A 163 7.12 -7.56 1.50
N MET A 164 7.62 -7.68 0.28
CA MET A 164 6.83 -8.13 -0.87
C MET A 164 6.23 -9.53 -0.67
N ILE A 165 6.99 -10.44 -0.04
CA ILE A 165 6.57 -11.81 0.25
C ILE A 165 5.94 -11.87 1.63
N LYS A 166 4.62 -11.92 1.67
CA LYS A 166 3.84 -11.91 2.92
C LYS A 166 3.90 -13.25 3.63
N SER A 167 4.04 -13.22 4.94
CA SER A 167 3.85 -14.41 5.78
C SER A 167 2.37 -14.81 5.85
N SER A 168 2.08 -16.02 6.31
CA SER A 168 0.69 -16.46 6.49
C SER A 168 -0.10 -15.53 7.40
N ALA A 169 0.51 -15.03 8.48
CA ALA A 169 -0.13 -14.10 9.40
C ALA A 169 -0.42 -12.72 8.77
N GLU A 170 0.43 -12.25 7.84
CA GLU A 170 0.17 -11.04 7.06
C GLU A 170 -0.96 -11.27 6.05
N ILE A 171 -0.98 -12.41 5.38
CA ILE A 171 -2.02 -12.81 4.44
C ILE A 171 -3.39 -12.88 5.11
N ASP A 172 -3.47 -13.42 6.33
CA ASP A 172 -4.72 -13.49 7.07
C ASP A 172 -5.30 -12.10 7.39
N LYS A 173 -4.43 -11.11 7.66
CA LYS A 173 -4.83 -9.71 7.86
C LYS A 173 -5.36 -9.08 6.56
N LEU A 174 -4.67 -9.32 5.44
CA LEU A 174 -5.09 -8.84 4.12
C LEU A 174 -6.45 -9.46 3.70
N ARG A 175 -6.64 -10.76 3.89
CA ARG A 175 -7.93 -11.41 3.66
C ARG A 175 -9.04 -10.78 4.50
N HIS A 176 -8.74 -10.53 5.78
CA HIS A 176 -9.71 -9.95 6.71
C HIS A 176 -10.13 -8.56 6.26
N ILE A 177 -9.17 -7.64 6.02
CA ILE A 177 -9.51 -6.27 5.64
C ILE A 177 -10.23 -6.21 4.30
N CYS A 178 -9.80 -6.99 3.29
CA CYS A 178 -10.48 -7.03 2.00
C CYS A 178 -11.90 -7.59 2.11
N THR A 179 -12.14 -8.59 2.99
CA THR A 179 -13.48 -9.11 3.26
C THR A 179 -14.37 -8.04 3.89
N VAL A 180 -13.88 -7.37 4.94
CA VAL A 180 -14.63 -6.31 5.66
C VAL A 180 -15.01 -5.18 4.71
N VAL A 181 -14.08 -4.73 3.87
CA VAL A 181 -14.34 -3.64 2.91
C VAL A 181 -15.26 -4.08 1.79
N SER A 182 -15.16 -5.32 1.32
CA SER A 182 -16.10 -5.90 0.36
C SER A 182 -17.54 -5.92 0.91
N ASP A 183 -17.70 -6.28 2.19
CA ASP A 183 -19.02 -6.25 2.86
C ASP A 183 -19.60 -4.82 2.91
N VAL A 184 -18.75 -3.80 3.08
CA VAL A 184 -19.19 -2.39 3.04
C VAL A 184 -19.64 -2.00 1.65
N PHE A 185 -18.88 -2.33 0.60
CA PHE A 185 -19.24 -2.03 -0.78
C PHE A 185 -20.54 -2.70 -1.20
N ASP A 186 -20.78 -3.94 -0.79
CA ASP A 186 -22.03 -4.66 -1.09
C ASP A 186 -23.27 -3.94 -0.54
N THR A 187 -23.12 -3.13 0.50
CA THR A 187 -24.25 -2.35 1.06
C THR A 187 -24.52 -1.04 0.32
N VAL A 188 -23.61 -0.57 -0.55
CA VAL A 188 -23.74 0.74 -1.22
C VAL A 188 -25.09 0.91 -1.91
N PRO A 189 -25.63 -0.07 -2.65
CA PRO A 189 -26.93 0.05 -3.30
C PRO A 189 -28.12 0.22 -2.35
N ASP A 190 -27.97 -0.14 -1.09
CA ASP A 190 -29.07 -0.08 -0.10
C ASP A 190 -29.29 1.33 0.45
N TRP A 191 -28.30 2.22 0.32
CA TRP A 191 -28.34 3.52 0.99
C TRP A 191 -27.91 4.70 0.11
N VAL A 192 -27.27 4.50 -1.03
CA VAL A 192 -26.97 5.55 -2.00
C VAL A 192 -28.18 5.74 -2.92
N ALA A 193 -28.55 7.00 -3.20
CA ALA A 193 -29.64 7.31 -4.09
C ALA A 193 -29.38 8.65 -4.83
N ALA A 194 -30.14 8.89 -5.88
CA ALA A 194 -30.19 10.20 -6.53
C ALA A 194 -30.48 11.32 -5.52
N GLU A 195 -30.01 12.51 -5.78
CA GLU A 195 -30.07 13.72 -4.95
C GLU A 195 -29.21 13.68 -3.67
N MET A 196 -28.56 12.55 -3.32
CA MET A 196 -27.59 12.50 -2.23
C MET A 196 -26.31 13.23 -2.66
N PRO A 197 -25.78 14.19 -1.86
CA PRO A 197 -24.49 14.80 -2.14
C PRO A 197 -23.35 13.77 -2.11
N LEU A 198 -22.39 13.88 -3.03
CA LEU A 198 -21.24 12.96 -3.06
C LEU A 198 -20.45 13.00 -1.74
N SER A 199 -20.34 14.17 -1.11
CA SER A 199 -19.73 14.32 0.22
C SER A 199 -20.43 13.49 1.30
N GLU A 200 -21.76 13.35 1.22
CA GLU A 200 -22.52 12.49 2.14
C GLU A 200 -22.30 11.01 1.85
N VAL A 201 -22.22 10.62 0.56
CA VAL A 201 -21.86 9.24 0.18
C VAL A 201 -20.52 8.85 0.82
N PHE A 202 -19.48 9.69 0.70
CA PHE A 202 -18.17 9.47 1.31
C PHE A 202 -18.24 9.37 2.83
N ARG A 203 -19.01 10.27 3.47
CA ARG A 203 -19.19 10.24 4.93
C ARG A 203 -19.85 8.95 5.38
N GLN A 204 -20.92 8.54 4.72
CA GLN A 204 -21.64 7.30 5.06
C GLN A 204 -20.80 6.06 4.81
N PHE A 205 -20.00 6.03 3.73
CA PHE A 205 -19.06 4.95 3.49
C PHE A 205 -18.06 4.80 4.65
N LYS A 206 -17.42 5.91 5.07
CA LYS A 206 -16.49 5.91 6.21
C LYS A 206 -17.15 5.43 7.51
N ILE A 207 -18.36 5.91 7.80
CA ILE A 207 -19.11 5.48 8.99
C ILE A 207 -19.37 3.98 8.94
N LYS A 208 -19.83 3.46 7.81
CA LYS A 208 -20.12 2.03 7.63
C LYS A 208 -18.84 1.18 7.72
N ALA A 209 -17.76 1.61 7.11
CA ALA A 209 -16.48 0.92 7.18
C ALA A 209 -15.99 0.79 8.64
N LEU A 210 -16.00 1.88 9.40
CA LEU A 210 -15.65 1.86 10.83
C LEU A 210 -16.60 0.97 11.65
N HIS A 211 -17.89 0.99 11.36
CA HIS A 211 -18.87 0.11 12.03
C HIS A 211 -18.67 -1.38 11.70
N THR A 212 -18.22 -1.69 10.49
CA THR A 212 -17.96 -3.08 10.05
C THR A 212 -16.65 -3.61 10.62
N GLY A 213 -15.74 -2.75 11.08
CA GLY A 213 -14.58 -3.15 11.86
C GLY A 213 -13.21 -2.81 11.30
N VAL A 214 -13.12 -1.90 10.31
CA VAL A 214 -11.82 -1.32 9.93
C VAL A 214 -11.30 -0.43 11.06
N ASP A 215 -9.97 -0.28 11.17
CA ASP A 215 -9.36 0.60 12.15
C ASP A 215 -9.34 2.06 11.67
N ASP A 216 -9.21 2.24 10.35
CA ASP A 216 -9.18 3.56 9.71
C ASP A 216 -9.57 3.46 8.24
N VAL A 217 -10.08 4.57 7.69
CA VAL A 217 -10.28 4.81 6.25
C VAL A 217 -9.25 5.87 5.85
N SER A 218 -8.02 5.43 5.71
CA SER A 218 -6.87 6.31 5.50
C SER A 218 -6.87 6.95 4.11
N TYR A 219 -7.51 6.29 3.14
CA TYR A 219 -7.66 6.75 1.77
C TYR A 219 -9.10 6.51 1.32
N LEU A 220 -9.75 7.54 0.82
CA LEU A 220 -11.04 7.46 0.14
C LEU A 220 -11.13 8.62 -0.84
N VAL A 221 -11.13 8.30 -2.08
CA VAL A 221 -11.28 9.23 -3.21
C VAL A 221 -12.40 8.77 -4.12
N GLY A 222 -12.76 9.58 -5.08
CA GLY A 222 -13.76 9.21 -6.06
C GLY A 222 -14.38 10.43 -6.71
N SER A 223 -15.15 10.18 -7.73
CA SER A 223 -15.77 11.20 -8.54
C SER A 223 -17.13 10.75 -9.04
N ALA A 224 -17.95 11.70 -9.47
CA ALA A 224 -19.24 11.42 -10.08
C ALA A 224 -19.52 12.40 -11.21
N GLY A 225 -20.10 11.92 -12.30
CA GLY A 225 -20.52 12.75 -13.41
C GLY A 225 -21.54 12.09 -14.30
N GLN A 226 -22.31 12.90 -15.00
CA GLN A 226 -23.34 12.43 -15.93
C GLN A 226 -22.69 11.71 -17.12
N GLY A 227 -22.98 10.43 -17.27
CA GLY A 227 -22.38 9.56 -18.27
C GLY A 227 -20.96 9.10 -17.96
N GLY A 228 -20.27 9.68 -16.98
CA GLY A 228 -18.92 9.34 -16.56
C GLY A 228 -18.22 10.44 -15.77
N TYR A 229 -17.07 10.12 -15.20
CA TYR A 229 -16.21 11.04 -14.46
C TYR A 229 -14.86 11.23 -15.21
N ARG A 230 -14.05 12.22 -14.79
CA ARG A 230 -12.77 12.56 -15.44
C ARG A 230 -11.59 12.59 -14.46
N ASP A 231 -11.87 12.40 -13.17
CA ASP A 231 -10.90 12.46 -12.10
C ASP A 231 -11.14 11.28 -11.14
N ILE A 232 -10.07 10.60 -10.76
CA ILE A 232 -10.11 9.41 -9.90
C ILE A 232 -9.47 9.62 -8.53
N ILE A 233 -8.91 10.82 -8.28
CA ILE A 233 -8.25 11.15 -7.01
C ILE A 233 -8.91 12.34 -6.30
N ALA A 234 -10.05 12.82 -6.81
CA ALA A 234 -10.70 13.99 -6.26
C ALA A 234 -11.27 13.74 -4.86
N PRO A 235 -11.24 14.75 -3.97
CA PRO A 235 -12.05 14.73 -2.76
C PRO A 235 -13.53 14.88 -3.11
N PRO A 236 -14.44 14.46 -2.21
CA PRO A 236 -15.89 14.59 -2.46
C PRO A 236 -16.33 16.06 -2.56
N THR A 237 -17.34 16.29 -3.40
CA THR A 237 -18.02 17.59 -3.53
C THR A 237 -19.45 17.51 -3.01
N ASP A 238 -20.08 18.67 -2.74
CA ASP A 238 -21.49 18.75 -2.37
C ASP A 238 -22.44 18.63 -3.57
N ARG A 239 -21.93 18.33 -4.76
CA ARG A 239 -22.75 18.05 -5.93
C ARG A 239 -23.65 16.85 -5.65
N PRO A 240 -24.98 16.96 -5.79
CA PRO A 240 -25.86 15.82 -5.64
C PRO A 240 -25.68 14.83 -6.80
N LEU A 241 -25.76 13.56 -6.51
CA LEU A 241 -25.84 12.49 -7.51
C LEU A 241 -27.13 12.68 -8.33
N ARG A 242 -27.04 12.46 -9.63
CA ARG A 242 -28.15 12.64 -10.56
C ARG A 242 -28.37 11.41 -11.39
N HIS A 243 -29.56 11.30 -11.95
CA HIS A 243 -29.89 10.25 -12.91
C HIS A 243 -28.85 10.17 -14.04
N CYS A 244 -28.42 8.98 -14.42
CA CYS A 244 -27.34 8.70 -15.36
C CYS A 244 -25.93 9.14 -14.90
N ASP A 245 -25.72 9.49 -13.64
CA ASP A 245 -24.36 9.63 -13.14
C ASP A 245 -23.68 8.25 -13.05
N ILE A 246 -22.43 8.24 -13.46
CA ILE A 246 -21.49 7.17 -13.06
C ILE A 246 -20.64 7.72 -11.95
N PHE A 247 -20.55 7.02 -10.83
CA PHE A 247 -19.66 7.40 -9.75
C PHE A 247 -18.78 6.22 -9.30
N MET A 248 -17.64 6.56 -8.76
CA MET A 248 -16.65 5.63 -8.26
C MET A 248 -16.29 6.00 -6.82
N LEU A 249 -16.12 5.00 -5.99
CA LEU A 249 -15.46 5.07 -4.69
C LEU A 249 -14.24 4.16 -4.74
N ASP A 250 -13.08 4.74 -4.44
CA ASP A 250 -11.82 4.03 -4.32
C ASP A 250 -11.28 4.21 -2.90
N THR A 251 -10.92 3.11 -2.24
CA THR A 251 -10.60 3.14 -0.82
C THR A 251 -9.46 2.25 -0.40
N GLY A 252 -8.54 2.85 0.39
CA GLY A 252 -7.54 2.17 1.20
C GLY A 252 -7.95 2.17 2.68
N CYS A 253 -8.73 1.18 3.09
CA CYS A 253 -9.03 0.94 4.49
C CYS A 253 -7.91 0.16 5.17
N VAL A 254 -7.76 0.37 6.48
CA VAL A 254 -6.68 -0.24 7.27
C VAL A 254 -7.26 -1.11 8.39
N TRP A 255 -6.69 -2.28 8.57
CA TRP A 255 -6.88 -3.10 9.75
C TRP A 255 -5.54 -3.67 10.24
N ASP A 256 -5.23 -3.42 11.50
CA ASP A 256 -3.97 -3.81 12.14
C ASP A 256 -2.72 -3.45 11.31
N GLY A 257 -2.80 -2.29 10.63
CA GLY A 257 -1.71 -1.72 9.83
C GLY A 257 -1.58 -2.27 8.41
N TYR A 258 -2.48 -3.12 7.95
CA TYR A 258 -2.54 -3.64 6.59
C TYR A 258 -3.67 -2.99 5.81
N PHE A 259 -3.40 -2.66 4.55
CA PHE A 259 -4.35 -1.99 3.66
C PHE A 259 -5.16 -2.98 2.83
N SER A 260 -6.42 -2.64 2.56
CA SER A 260 -7.09 -2.98 1.30
C SER A 260 -6.91 -1.83 0.33
N ASP A 261 -7.00 -2.09 -0.97
CA ASP A 261 -6.93 -1.06 -2.00
C ASP A 261 -7.73 -1.51 -3.21
N PHE A 262 -9.00 -1.08 -3.30
CA PHE A 262 -9.83 -1.38 -4.46
C PHE A 262 -11.03 -0.44 -4.58
N ASP A 263 -11.46 -0.25 -5.80
CA ASP A 263 -12.59 0.60 -6.16
C ASP A 263 -13.86 -0.19 -6.49
N ARG A 264 -14.98 0.55 -6.56
CA ARG A 264 -16.22 0.10 -7.16
C ARG A 264 -16.91 1.24 -7.89
N ASN A 265 -17.40 0.90 -9.08
CA ASN A 265 -18.18 1.80 -9.94
C ASN A 265 -19.67 1.49 -9.83
N PHE A 266 -20.48 2.54 -9.85
CA PHE A 266 -21.94 2.47 -9.78
C PHE A 266 -22.57 3.43 -10.77
N ALA A 267 -23.75 3.08 -11.28
CA ALA A 267 -24.56 3.96 -12.11
C ALA A 267 -25.87 4.34 -11.38
N VAL A 268 -26.18 5.62 -11.33
CA VAL A 268 -27.41 6.11 -10.69
C VAL A 268 -28.57 5.99 -11.66
N SER A 269 -29.50 5.09 -11.36
CA SER A 269 -30.73 4.76 -12.09
C SER A 269 -30.51 4.15 -13.48
N SER A 270 -29.47 4.51 -14.22
CA SER A 270 -29.13 3.93 -15.53
C SER A 270 -27.70 4.23 -15.95
N ALA A 271 -27.16 3.41 -16.85
CA ALA A 271 -25.87 3.64 -17.50
C ALA A 271 -26.04 3.68 -19.02
N SER A 272 -25.20 4.45 -19.72
CA SER A 272 -25.11 4.41 -21.16
C SER A 272 -24.42 3.14 -21.65
N ASP A 273 -24.68 2.74 -22.91
CA ASP A 273 -23.98 1.61 -23.55
C ASP A 273 -22.46 1.81 -23.56
N ALA A 274 -21.99 3.07 -23.66
CA ALA A 274 -20.58 3.41 -23.61
C ALA A 274 -19.96 3.14 -22.21
N ALA A 275 -20.65 3.51 -21.13
CA ALA A 275 -20.21 3.24 -19.77
C ALA A 275 -20.24 1.74 -19.46
N GLN A 276 -21.31 1.03 -19.85
CA GLN A 276 -21.37 -0.44 -19.72
C GLN A 276 -20.25 -1.12 -20.49
N GLY A 277 -20.01 -0.69 -21.73
CA GLY A 277 -18.93 -1.23 -22.56
C GLY A 277 -17.54 -0.98 -21.99
N ALA A 278 -17.30 0.18 -21.37
CA ALA A 278 -16.06 0.48 -20.67
C ALA A 278 -15.85 -0.45 -19.46
N HIS A 279 -16.87 -0.61 -18.63
CA HIS A 279 -16.84 -1.50 -17.48
C HIS A 279 -16.61 -2.97 -17.88
N HIS A 280 -17.27 -3.45 -18.93
CA HIS A 280 -17.03 -4.78 -19.49
C HIS A 280 -15.57 -4.98 -19.92
N ARG A 281 -14.97 -3.98 -20.58
CA ARG A 281 -13.56 -4.06 -21.00
C ARG A 281 -12.61 -4.08 -19.83
N LEU A 282 -12.86 -3.32 -18.78
CA LEU A 282 -12.07 -3.34 -17.55
C LEU A 282 -12.19 -4.71 -16.85
N TYR A 283 -13.40 -5.24 -16.76
CA TYR A 283 -13.62 -6.58 -16.22
C TYR A 283 -12.85 -7.64 -17.02
N ASP A 284 -12.92 -7.60 -18.34
CA ASP A 284 -12.24 -8.55 -19.22
C ASP A 284 -10.70 -8.37 -19.14
N ALA A 285 -10.19 -7.14 -18.95
CA ALA A 285 -8.77 -6.88 -18.74
C ALA A 285 -8.27 -7.47 -17.40
N THR A 286 -9.02 -7.28 -16.32
CA THR A 286 -8.72 -7.90 -15.03
C THR A 286 -8.75 -9.43 -15.13
N GLU A 287 -9.73 -10.02 -15.86
CA GLU A 287 -9.81 -11.46 -16.12
C GLU A 287 -8.58 -11.98 -16.86
N ALA A 288 -8.11 -11.23 -17.87
CA ALA A 288 -6.90 -11.60 -18.61
C ALA A 288 -5.67 -11.66 -17.67
N ALA A 289 -5.50 -10.68 -16.78
CA ALA A 289 -4.42 -10.71 -15.78
C ALA A 289 -4.58 -11.88 -14.80
N LEU A 290 -5.79 -12.10 -14.24
CA LEU A 290 -6.08 -13.22 -13.34
C LEU A 290 -5.71 -14.57 -13.96
N SER A 291 -6.04 -14.77 -15.26
CA SER A 291 -5.82 -16.03 -15.96
C SER A 291 -4.35 -16.43 -16.11
N ILE A 292 -3.43 -15.46 -16.11
CA ILE A 292 -1.99 -15.70 -16.26
C ILE A 292 -1.22 -15.61 -14.94
N THR A 293 -1.84 -15.06 -13.89
CA THR A 293 -1.16 -14.81 -12.60
C THR A 293 -0.73 -16.12 -11.95
N ARG A 294 0.57 -16.28 -11.80
CA ARG A 294 1.23 -17.40 -11.11
C ARG A 294 2.67 -17.04 -10.79
N PRO A 295 3.33 -17.76 -9.90
CA PRO A 295 4.77 -17.59 -9.68
C PRO A 295 5.57 -17.77 -10.98
N GLY A 296 6.61 -16.94 -11.16
CA GLY A 296 7.55 -17.02 -12.28
C GLY A 296 7.26 -16.08 -13.45
N ILE A 297 6.05 -15.53 -13.60
CA ILE A 297 5.80 -14.43 -14.56
C ILE A 297 6.38 -13.13 -14.03
N LYS A 298 6.45 -12.11 -14.86
CA LYS A 298 6.93 -10.77 -14.47
C LYS A 298 5.78 -9.80 -14.29
N ALA A 299 5.99 -8.72 -13.51
CA ALA A 299 5.00 -7.66 -13.33
C ALA A 299 4.56 -7.04 -14.66
N LYS A 300 5.49 -6.86 -15.61
CA LYS A 300 5.18 -6.40 -16.97
C LYS A 300 4.26 -7.34 -17.77
N ASP A 301 4.23 -8.63 -17.45
CA ASP A 301 3.36 -9.58 -18.16
C ASP A 301 1.90 -9.35 -17.74
N LEU A 302 1.65 -8.96 -16.48
CA LEU A 302 0.32 -8.53 -16.00
C LEU A 302 -0.14 -7.26 -16.73
N TYR A 303 0.76 -6.26 -16.83
CA TYR A 303 0.50 -5.07 -17.64
C TYR A 303 0.13 -5.45 -19.08
N ALA A 304 0.94 -6.25 -19.73
CA ALA A 304 0.75 -6.63 -21.13
C ALA A 304 -0.58 -7.39 -21.35
N ALA A 305 -0.99 -8.24 -20.42
CA ALA A 305 -2.26 -8.98 -20.51
C ALA A 305 -3.47 -8.04 -20.46
N MET A 306 -3.47 -7.08 -19.53
CA MET A 306 -4.53 -6.07 -19.42
C MET A 306 -4.52 -5.12 -20.62
N ASP A 307 -3.35 -4.66 -21.03
CA ASP A 307 -3.17 -3.76 -22.16
C ASP A 307 -3.68 -4.32 -23.48
N ALA A 308 -3.46 -5.60 -23.73
CA ALA A 308 -3.94 -6.28 -24.93
C ALA A 308 -5.48 -6.27 -25.06
N VAL A 309 -6.20 -6.27 -23.93
CA VAL A 309 -7.67 -6.13 -23.90
C VAL A 309 -8.10 -4.69 -24.07
N LEU A 310 -7.41 -3.76 -23.40
CA LEU A 310 -7.76 -2.34 -23.40
C LEU A 310 -7.40 -1.65 -24.71
N ARG A 311 -6.26 -2.03 -25.33
CA ARG A 311 -5.74 -1.44 -26.57
C ARG A 311 -5.48 -2.48 -27.67
N PRO A 312 -6.52 -3.18 -28.14
CA PRO A 312 -6.35 -4.21 -29.15
C PRO A 312 -5.76 -3.64 -30.45
N GLY A 313 -4.59 -4.15 -30.83
CA GLY A 313 -3.90 -3.74 -32.09
C GLY A 313 -2.93 -2.57 -31.93
N ALA A 314 -2.66 -2.06 -30.69
CA ALA A 314 -1.61 -1.11 -30.47
C ALA A 314 -0.23 -1.75 -30.71
N ALA A 315 0.63 -1.13 -31.51
CA ALA A 315 1.97 -1.62 -31.78
C ALA A 315 2.92 -1.23 -30.64
N GLY A 316 3.00 -2.04 -29.58
CA GLY A 316 3.96 -1.90 -28.49
C GLY A 316 3.55 -0.92 -27.37
N PRO A 317 4.31 -0.90 -26.28
CA PRO A 317 4.07 0.01 -25.16
C PRO A 317 4.20 1.47 -25.61
N GLY A 318 3.22 2.32 -25.33
CA GLY A 318 3.22 3.73 -25.71
C GLY A 318 2.75 4.05 -27.14
N GLY A 319 2.23 3.10 -27.88
CA GLY A 319 1.67 3.32 -29.23
C GLY A 319 0.37 4.13 -29.17
N GLY A 320 0.44 5.38 -29.51
CA GLY A 320 -0.58 6.41 -29.37
C GLY A 320 -1.96 6.04 -29.86
N GLY A 321 -2.89 6.33 -29.00
CA GLY A 321 -4.33 6.36 -29.19
C GLY A 321 -4.95 6.86 -27.90
N ASP A 322 -6.03 7.61 -27.96
CA ASP A 322 -6.77 8.26 -26.86
C ASP A 322 -7.29 7.29 -25.76
N VAL A 323 -6.48 6.35 -25.28
CA VAL A 323 -6.90 5.35 -24.30
C VAL A 323 -5.89 5.36 -23.16
N GLY A 324 -6.34 5.78 -22.00
CA GLY A 324 -5.55 6.14 -20.84
C GLY A 324 -4.73 5.02 -20.21
N GLY A 325 -3.64 4.64 -20.80
CA GLY A 325 -2.66 3.73 -20.23
C GLY A 325 -1.33 4.41 -19.89
N ASP A 326 -0.91 5.38 -20.70
CA ASP A 326 0.37 6.06 -20.49
C ASP A 326 0.29 7.18 -19.45
N ASP A 327 -0.88 7.78 -19.23
CA ASP A 327 -1.08 8.89 -18.30
C ASP A 327 -1.20 8.41 -16.85
N VAL A 328 -1.73 7.22 -16.60
CA VAL A 328 -1.83 6.62 -15.25
C VAL A 328 -0.56 5.86 -14.87
N GLY A 329 0.28 5.51 -15.84
CA GLY A 329 1.63 4.98 -15.67
C GLY A 329 1.70 3.48 -15.32
N ARG A 330 0.66 2.86 -14.76
CA ARG A 330 0.62 1.43 -14.36
C ARG A 330 -0.82 0.90 -14.29
N TYR A 331 -0.97 -0.43 -14.29
CA TYR A 331 -2.22 -1.15 -14.11
C TYR A 331 -2.24 -2.01 -12.84
N GLY A 332 -1.61 -1.52 -11.77
CA GLY A 332 -1.57 -2.16 -10.48
C GLY A 332 -0.22 -2.15 -9.80
N HIS A 333 -0.21 -2.57 -8.55
CA HIS A 333 0.97 -2.55 -7.69
C HIS A 333 0.90 -3.60 -6.59
N GLY A 334 1.97 -3.69 -5.78
CA GLY A 334 1.98 -4.46 -4.55
C GLY A 334 1.20 -3.76 -3.44
N LEU A 335 0.68 -4.55 -2.51
CA LEU A 335 -0.15 -4.12 -1.39
C LEU A 335 0.34 -4.74 -0.09
N GLY A 336 0.24 -4.02 1.03
CA GLY A 336 0.62 -4.56 2.33
C GLY A 336 0.45 -3.58 3.48
N MET A 337 1.54 -3.26 4.16
CA MET A 337 1.57 -2.23 5.21
C MET A 337 1.62 -0.81 4.63
N GLN A 338 1.81 -0.67 3.32
CA GLN A 338 1.57 0.56 2.57
C GLN A 338 0.45 0.31 1.57
N LEU A 339 -0.26 1.38 1.23
CA LEU A 339 -1.27 1.36 0.18
C LEU A 339 -0.64 0.90 -1.14
N THR A 340 0.53 1.46 -1.46
CA THR A 340 1.32 1.11 -2.62
C THR A 340 2.68 0.56 -2.20
N GLU A 341 2.99 -0.63 -2.67
CA GLU A 341 4.30 -1.29 -2.53
C GLU A 341 4.76 -1.82 -3.91
N PRO A 342 6.05 -2.09 -4.10
CA PRO A 342 6.50 -2.85 -5.27
C PRO A 342 5.87 -4.27 -5.32
N PRO A 343 5.77 -4.88 -6.54
CA PRO A 343 6.11 -4.34 -7.85
C PRO A 343 5.06 -3.38 -8.40
N SER A 344 5.37 -2.67 -9.50
CA SER A 344 4.40 -1.90 -10.28
C SER A 344 4.10 -2.61 -11.60
N HIS A 345 2.82 -2.81 -11.94
CA HIS A 345 2.45 -3.41 -13.22
C HIS A 345 2.58 -2.38 -14.33
N THR A 346 3.82 -2.20 -14.80
CA THR A 346 4.21 -1.32 -15.89
C THR A 346 4.85 -2.13 -17.03
N HIS A 347 4.96 -1.56 -18.22
CA HIS A 347 5.58 -2.24 -19.35
C HIS A 347 7.07 -2.56 -19.16
N TRP A 348 7.74 -1.96 -18.17
CA TRP A 348 9.18 -2.09 -17.93
C TRP A 348 9.54 -2.84 -16.62
N ASP A 349 8.60 -3.13 -15.73
CA ASP A 349 8.93 -3.78 -14.45
C ASP A 349 9.20 -5.27 -14.66
N GLU A 350 10.46 -5.65 -14.46
CA GLU A 350 10.98 -7.01 -14.62
C GLU A 350 10.87 -7.86 -13.34
N THR A 351 10.25 -7.33 -12.28
CA THR A 351 10.10 -8.05 -11.01
C THR A 351 9.36 -9.37 -11.23
N VAL A 352 9.98 -10.45 -10.78
CA VAL A 352 9.42 -11.79 -10.87
C VAL A 352 8.34 -11.97 -9.80
N ILE A 353 7.13 -12.26 -10.22
CA ILE A 353 6.00 -12.55 -9.33
C ILE A 353 6.25 -13.86 -8.59
N GLN A 354 6.01 -13.86 -7.28
CA GLN A 354 6.25 -14.98 -6.39
C GLN A 354 5.01 -15.26 -5.53
N ALA A 355 4.88 -16.51 -5.09
CA ALA A 355 3.85 -16.86 -4.10
C ALA A 355 4.02 -16.03 -2.82
N GLY A 356 2.90 -15.62 -2.23
CA GLY A 356 2.88 -14.73 -1.07
C GLY A 356 2.86 -13.24 -1.40
N MET A 357 2.98 -12.84 -2.68
CA MET A 357 2.76 -11.45 -3.07
C MET A 357 1.26 -11.12 -3.05
N ALA A 358 0.90 -10.02 -2.39
CA ALA A 358 -0.42 -9.39 -2.50
C ALA A 358 -0.31 -8.21 -3.46
N LEU A 359 -1.20 -8.14 -4.43
CA LEU A 359 -1.15 -7.21 -5.55
C LEU A 359 -2.52 -6.57 -5.79
N THR A 360 -2.54 -5.39 -6.39
CA THR A 360 -3.73 -4.83 -7.03
C THR A 360 -3.71 -5.13 -8.53
N LEU A 361 -4.89 -5.20 -9.14
CA LEU A 361 -5.09 -5.18 -10.60
C LEU A 361 -6.04 -4.02 -10.86
N GLU A 362 -5.53 -2.91 -11.40
CA GLU A 362 -6.27 -1.64 -11.53
C GLU A 362 -6.21 -1.03 -12.93
N PRO A 363 -6.66 -1.76 -13.97
CA PRO A 363 -6.70 -1.21 -15.31
C PRO A 363 -7.64 0.00 -15.38
N SER A 364 -7.30 0.95 -16.26
CA SER A 364 -8.10 2.14 -16.53
C SER A 364 -8.39 2.29 -18.02
N ILE A 365 -9.49 2.96 -18.35
CA ILE A 365 -9.90 3.21 -19.74
C ILE A 365 -10.53 4.60 -19.89
N ILE A 366 -10.19 5.27 -20.98
CA ILE A 366 -10.93 6.46 -21.45
C ILE A 366 -12.03 6.01 -22.41
N TYR A 367 -13.25 6.54 -22.23
CA TYR A 367 -14.39 6.21 -23.07
C TYR A 367 -15.30 7.41 -23.34
N GLY A 368 -16.19 7.28 -24.30
CA GLY A 368 -17.16 8.32 -24.67
C GLY A 368 -16.48 9.66 -24.95
N ASP A 369 -16.97 10.73 -24.32
CA ASP A 369 -16.46 12.09 -24.47
C ASP A 369 -15.23 12.38 -23.60
N GLY A 370 -14.33 11.40 -23.40
CA GLY A 370 -13.12 11.53 -22.58
C GLY A 370 -13.39 11.31 -21.09
N TYR A 371 -14.36 10.47 -20.73
CA TYR A 371 -14.55 9.96 -19.38
C TYR A 371 -13.50 8.90 -19.05
N LEU A 372 -13.02 8.92 -17.82
CA LEU A 372 -12.13 7.90 -17.28
C LEU A 372 -12.95 6.89 -16.46
N MET A 373 -12.60 5.61 -16.52
CA MET A 373 -13.07 4.58 -15.59
C MET A 373 -11.91 3.70 -15.17
N VAL A 374 -11.89 3.33 -13.90
CA VAL A 374 -10.95 2.39 -13.29
C VAL A 374 -11.75 1.23 -12.71
N ALA A 375 -11.19 0.05 -12.67
CA ALA A 375 -11.75 -1.08 -11.91
C ALA A 375 -10.60 -1.82 -11.24
N GLU A 376 -10.71 -2.00 -9.93
CA GLU A 376 -9.60 -2.49 -9.13
C GLU A 376 -9.98 -3.68 -8.26
N GLU A 377 -9.09 -4.68 -8.22
CA GLU A 377 -9.21 -5.87 -7.39
C GLU A 377 -7.92 -6.16 -6.63
N ASN A 378 -8.04 -6.64 -5.39
CA ASN A 378 -6.93 -7.16 -4.62
C ASN A 378 -6.80 -8.67 -4.80
N ILE A 379 -5.59 -9.13 -5.04
CA ILE A 379 -5.26 -10.55 -5.25
C ILE A 379 -4.09 -11.00 -4.37
N LEU A 380 -4.05 -12.29 -4.10
CA LEU A 380 -2.91 -12.99 -3.52
C LEU A 380 -2.36 -14.00 -4.53
N VAL A 381 -1.07 -13.95 -4.80
CA VAL A 381 -0.38 -14.96 -5.59
C VAL A 381 -0.17 -16.19 -4.71
N THR A 382 -0.68 -17.33 -5.14
CA THR A 382 -0.53 -18.62 -4.47
C THR A 382 0.57 -19.46 -5.15
N ASP A 383 0.90 -20.61 -4.61
CA ASP A 383 1.90 -21.52 -5.20
C ASP A 383 1.52 -21.99 -6.62
N THR A 384 0.24 -22.02 -6.95
CA THR A 384 -0.28 -22.58 -8.21
C THR A 384 -1.09 -21.63 -9.07
N GLY A 385 -1.32 -20.41 -8.61
CA GLY A 385 -2.16 -19.43 -9.31
C GLY A 385 -2.47 -18.21 -8.46
N VAL A 386 -3.74 -17.81 -8.39
CA VAL A 386 -4.20 -16.59 -7.75
C VAL A 386 -5.43 -16.84 -6.89
N GLU A 387 -5.54 -16.11 -5.79
CA GLU A 387 -6.72 -15.99 -4.93
C GLU A 387 -7.22 -14.54 -4.97
N LEU A 388 -8.51 -14.32 -5.18
CA LEU A 388 -9.12 -13.01 -5.02
C LEU A 388 -9.27 -12.71 -3.52
N LEU A 389 -8.72 -11.58 -3.07
CA LEU A 389 -8.87 -11.08 -1.71
C LEU A 389 -10.11 -10.20 -1.60
N SER A 390 -10.34 -9.31 -2.59
CA SER A 390 -11.57 -8.53 -2.72
C SER A 390 -12.68 -9.38 -3.33
N ARG A 391 -13.93 -9.10 -2.94
CA ARG A 391 -15.11 -9.68 -3.62
C ARG A 391 -15.30 -8.96 -4.93
N ARG A 392 -15.01 -9.66 -6.01
CA ARG A 392 -15.06 -9.11 -7.35
C ARG A 392 -16.45 -8.55 -7.69
N CYS A 393 -16.50 -7.39 -8.36
CA CYS A 393 -17.74 -6.85 -8.90
C CYS A 393 -18.30 -7.73 -10.04
N GLY A 394 -19.58 -7.56 -10.33
CA GLY A 394 -20.20 -8.19 -11.52
C GLY A 394 -19.60 -7.60 -12.81
N ARG A 395 -19.74 -8.35 -13.92
CA ARG A 395 -19.30 -7.88 -15.24
C ARG A 395 -20.12 -6.68 -15.72
N ASP A 396 -21.40 -6.63 -15.35
CA ASP A 396 -22.28 -5.48 -15.62
C ASP A 396 -22.09 -4.41 -14.54
N LEU A 397 -22.07 -3.15 -14.98
CA LEU A 397 -21.99 -2.00 -14.09
C LEU A 397 -23.24 -1.95 -13.20
N GLN A 398 -23.03 -1.91 -11.89
CA GLN A 398 -24.10 -1.96 -10.92
C GLN A 398 -24.96 -0.69 -10.96
N ILE A 399 -26.28 -0.86 -11.09
CA ILE A 399 -27.27 0.22 -11.10
C ILE A 399 -27.85 0.36 -9.69
N ILE A 400 -27.98 1.61 -9.21
CA ILE A 400 -28.58 1.99 -7.93
C ILE A 400 -29.69 3.01 -8.14
#